data_e5a4e266144a05c87db198750e9ec474
#
_entry.id   e5a4e266144a05c87db198750e9ec474
#
_cell.length_a   1.000
_cell.length_b   1.000
_cell.length_c   1.000
_cell.angle_alpha   90.00
_cell.angle_beta   90.00
_cell.angle_gamma   90.00
#
_symmetry.space_group_name_H-M   'P 1'
#
loop_
_entity.id
_entity.type
_entity.pdbx_description
1 polymer ?
#
loop_
_entity_poly.entity_id
_entity_poly.type
_entity_poly.pdbx_seq_one_letter_code
_entity_poly.pdbx_strand_id
1 'polypeptide(L)'
;MPDHAATFLLRTDERALVFVGPRTRAAYHLAPPGRSCVRIRMRPGRAQALLGRPVRGLADRVLPLDGLPGLDLDLLAADPVAALGEVLADRPAPSGRLDEAARLLAGSTIGETASRLHIGERRLHALFTDGTGLSPKHFARIDRVRAVLAAGTGRWSDIAASAGYYDQSHMTGEFRRFMGVPPAAFAAGVRPAATPCTG
;
A
#
# COMPACT_ATOMS: atom_id res chain seq x y z
N MET A 1 -5.77 7.10 3.18
CA MET A 1 -5.45 7.21 1.75
C MET A 1 -5.32 5.82 1.17
N PRO A 2 -5.61 5.56 -0.12
CA PRO A 2 -5.36 4.29 -0.74
C PRO A 2 -3.84 4.02 -0.71
N ASP A 3 -3.47 2.80 -0.43
CA ASP A 3 -2.07 2.40 -0.37
C ASP A 3 -1.90 0.98 -0.89
N HIS A 4 -1.04 0.80 -1.86
CA HIS A 4 -0.69 -0.51 -2.38
C HIS A 4 0.26 -1.28 -1.46
N ALA A 5 0.81 -0.63 -0.44
CA ALA A 5 1.67 -1.26 0.55
C ALA A 5 0.87 -1.78 1.74
N ALA A 6 1.24 -2.94 2.23
CA ALA A 6 0.84 -3.41 3.54
C ALA A 6 1.56 -2.61 4.63
N THR A 7 0.96 -2.52 5.80
CA THR A 7 1.50 -1.80 6.95
C THR A 7 1.45 -2.69 8.19
N PHE A 8 2.51 -2.70 8.98
CA PHE A 8 2.46 -3.16 10.36
C PHE A 8 2.25 -1.95 11.26
N LEU A 9 1.35 -2.08 12.20
CA LEU A 9 1.01 -1.07 13.18
C LEU A 9 1.25 -1.66 14.57
N LEU A 10 2.22 -1.11 15.30
CA LEU A 10 2.41 -1.41 16.71
C LEU A 10 1.68 -0.34 17.53
N ARG A 11 0.69 -0.75 18.29
CA ARG A 11 0.07 0.07 19.34
C ARG A 11 0.95 -0.04 20.59
N THR A 12 1.67 1.01 20.89
CA THR A 12 2.68 0.96 21.96
C THR A 12 2.07 0.91 23.36
N ASP A 13 0.89 1.50 23.53
CA ASP A 13 0.11 1.49 24.77
C ASP A 13 -0.48 0.09 25.10
N GLU A 14 -0.89 -0.65 24.09
CA GLU A 14 -1.48 -1.99 24.21
C GLU A 14 -0.47 -3.11 23.96
N ARG A 15 0.76 -2.79 23.51
CA ARG A 15 1.77 -3.74 23.00
C ARG A 15 1.19 -4.71 21.95
N ALA A 16 0.24 -4.21 21.17
CA ALA A 16 -0.49 -5.00 20.19
C ALA A 16 0.03 -4.72 18.78
N LEU A 17 0.43 -5.78 18.10
CA LEU A 17 0.84 -5.72 16.70
C LEU A 17 -0.35 -6.00 15.80
N VAL A 18 -0.53 -5.16 14.79
CA VAL A 18 -1.63 -5.29 13.82
C VAL A 18 -1.07 -5.26 12.41
N PHE A 19 -1.46 -6.21 11.59
CA PHE A 19 -1.24 -6.16 10.14
C PHE A 19 -2.40 -5.44 9.47
N VAL A 20 -2.09 -4.45 8.67
CA VAL A 20 -3.04 -3.75 7.81
C VAL A 20 -2.67 -4.04 6.36
N GLY A 21 -3.54 -4.75 5.68
CA GLY A 21 -3.39 -5.06 4.25
C GLY A 21 -3.41 -3.81 3.38
N PRO A 22 -3.02 -3.92 2.10
CA PRO A 22 -3.10 -2.81 1.16
C PRO A 22 -4.52 -2.27 1.12
N ARG A 23 -4.64 -0.94 1.07
CA ARG A 23 -5.94 -0.25 1.07
C ARG A 23 -6.35 0.08 -0.35
N THR A 24 -7.41 -0.56 -0.80
CA THR A 24 -7.95 -0.36 -2.16
C THR A 24 -8.70 0.96 -2.29
N ARG A 25 -9.15 1.54 -1.16
CA ARG A 25 -9.78 2.87 -1.08
C ARG A 25 -9.26 3.65 0.11
N ALA A 26 -9.43 4.96 0.06
CA ALA A 26 -9.16 5.81 1.21
C ALA A 26 -10.12 5.46 2.35
N ALA A 27 -9.56 5.24 3.52
CA ALA A 27 -10.31 5.14 4.76
C ALA A 27 -9.96 6.36 5.62
N TYR A 28 -10.97 7.00 6.15
CA TYR A 28 -10.88 8.17 7.00
C TYR A 28 -11.33 7.75 8.40
N HIS A 29 -10.40 7.77 9.34
CA HIS A 29 -10.65 7.38 10.72
C HIS A 29 -10.32 8.54 11.66
N LEU A 30 -11.12 8.70 12.67
CA LEU A 30 -10.78 9.54 13.82
C LEU A 30 -9.90 8.71 14.76
N ALA A 31 -8.66 9.12 14.94
CA ALA A 31 -7.80 8.51 15.95
C ALA A 31 -8.27 8.95 17.34
N PRO A 32 -8.45 8.02 18.29
CA PRO A 32 -8.69 8.40 19.67
C PRO A 32 -7.53 9.24 20.20
N PRO A 33 -7.80 10.30 20.98
CA PRO A 33 -6.73 11.09 21.57
C PRO A 33 -5.90 10.23 22.55
N GLY A 34 -4.59 10.51 22.62
CA GLY A 34 -3.68 9.88 23.59
C GLY A 34 -3.13 8.50 23.21
N ARG A 35 -3.52 7.92 22.07
CA ARG A 35 -2.93 6.66 21.59
C ARG A 35 -1.65 6.90 20.79
N SER A 36 -0.60 6.18 21.16
CA SER A 36 0.67 6.17 20.43
C SER A 36 0.80 4.90 19.59
N CYS A 37 1.31 5.05 18.36
CA CYS A 37 1.56 3.91 17.49
C CYS A 37 2.79 4.11 16.62
N VAL A 38 3.52 3.02 16.36
CA VAL A 38 4.56 2.94 15.34
C VAL A 38 3.96 2.33 14.08
N ARG A 39 4.05 3.06 12.97
CA ARG A 39 3.53 2.63 11.68
C ARG A 39 4.66 2.31 10.72
N ILE A 40 4.72 1.08 10.26
CA ILE A 40 5.77 0.59 9.39
C ILE A 40 5.16 0.20 8.05
N ARG A 41 5.42 1.01 7.03
CA ARG A 41 4.97 0.77 5.66
C ARG A 41 5.95 -0.14 4.93
N MET A 42 5.45 -1.27 4.43
CA MET A 42 6.28 -2.29 3.81
C MET A 42 6.45 -2.07 2.31
N ARG A 43 7.65 -2.33 1.78
CA ARG A 43 7.84 -2.47 0.33
C ARG A 43 7.12 -3.70 -0.20
N PRO A 44 6.78 -3.76 -1.51
CA PRO A 44 6.16 -4.94 -2.12
C PRO A 44 6.92 -6.23 -1.77
N GLY A 45 6.19 -7.28 -1.41
CA GLY A 45 6.76 -8.58 -1.04
C GLY A 45 7.33 -8.70 0.39
N ARG A 46 7.67 -7.60 1.06
CA ARG A 46 8.23 -7.66 2.43
C ARG A 46 7.22 -8.16 3.47
N ALA A 47 5.94 -7.79 3.31
CA ALA A 47 4.89 -8.29 4.18
C ALA A 47 4.73 -9.82 4.07
N GLN A 48 4.85 -10.38 2.85
CA GLN A 48 4.86 -11.82 2.64
C GLN A 48 6.03 -12.50 3.37
N ALA A 49 7.22 -11.92 3.27
CA ALA A 49 8.41 -12.44 3.94
C ALA A 49 8.25 -12.43 5.47
N LEU A 50 7.72 -11.35 6.04
CA LEU A 50 7.47 -11.26 7.49
C LEU A 50 6.41 -12.23 7.98
N LEU A 51 5.29 -12.36 7.25
CA LEU A 51 4.19 -13.25 7.61
C LEU A 51 4.49 -14.74 7.34
N GLY A 52 5.54 -15.03 6.55
CA GLY A 52 5.88 -16.40 6.13
C GLY A 52 4.86 -17.05 5.19
N ARG A 53 3.90 -16.26 4.65
CA ARG A 53 2.82 -16.73 3.77
C ARG A 53 2.39 -15.67 2.77
N PRO A 54 1.77 -16.06 1.63
CA PRO A 54 1.20 -15.09 0.70
C PRO A 54 0.19 -14.15 1.36
N VAL A 55 0.19 -12.88 0.92
CA VAL A 55 -0.75 -11.85 1.39
C VAL A 55 -2.02 -11.78 0.54
N ARG A 56 -2.23 -12.76 -0.32
CA ARG A 56 -3.44 -12.91 -1.14
C ARG A 56 -4.69 -12.88 -0.27
N GLY A 57 -5.69 -12.09 -0.67
CA GLY A 57 -6.96 -11.94 0.06
C GLY A 57 -6.88 -11.08 1.31
N LEU A 58 -5.73 -10.44 1.60
CA LEU A 58 -5.57 -9.55 2.74
C LEU A 58 -5.77 -8.06 2.40
N ALA A 59 -6.12 -7.73 1.16
CA ALA A 59 -6.50 -6.36 0.81
C ALA A 59 -7.69 -5.88 1.65
N ASP A 60 -7.63 -4.65 2.14
CA ASP A 60 -8.62 -4.01 3.03
C ASP A 60 -8.87 -4.72 4.37
N ARG A 61 -8.05 -5.71 4.71
CA ARG A 61 -8.14 -6.42 5.98
C ARG A 61 -7.25 -5.77 7.04
N VAL A 62 -7.73 -5.85 8.28
CA VAL A 62 -6.98 -5.52 9.49
C VAL A 62 -6.95 -6.80 10.33
N LEU A 63 -5.78 -7.30 10.64
CA LEU A 63 -5.60 -8.56 11.35
C LEU A 63 -4.75 -8.30 12.60
N PRO A 64 -5.28 -8.54 13.79
CA PRO A 64 -4.45 -8.63 14.99
C PRO A 64 -3.41 -9.76 14.80
N LEU A 65 -2.22 -9.53 15.29
CA LEU A 65 -1.15 -10.53 15.31
C LEU A 65 -0.73 -10.78 16.75
N ASP A 66 -0.74 -12.03 17.14
CA ASP A 66 -0.23 -12.46 18.47
C ASP A 66 1.30 -12.33 18.58
N GLY A 67 1.93 -11.74 17.58
CA GLY A 67 3.36 -11.53 17.40
C GLY A 67 3.83 -12.03 16.05
N LEU A 68 5.10 -11.84 15.79
CA LEU A 68 5.81 -12.46 14.65
C LEU A 68 7.02 -13.18 15.23
N PRO A 69 7.28 -14.43 14.83
CA PRO A 69 8.43 -15.18 15.34
C PRO A 69 9.73 -14.39 15.17
N GLY A 70 10.47 -14.22 16.26
CA GLY A 70 11.72 -13.47 16.30
C GLY A 70 11.58 -11.94 16.37
N LEU A 71 10.35 -11.38 16.39
CA LEU A 71 10.15 -9.93 16.50
C LEU A 71 10.02 -9.51 17.96
N ASP A 72 10.96 -8.70 18.42
CA ASP A 72 10.89 -8.01 19.71
C ASP A 72 10.05 -6.74 19.58
N LEU A 73 8.95 -6.64 20.33
CA LEU A 73 8.05 -5.49 20.27
C LEU A 73 8.61 -4.26 20.98
N ASP A 74 9.48 -4.42 21.95
CA ASP A 74 10.13 -3.28 22.63
C ASP A 74 11.19 -2.68 21.73
N LEU A 75 12.00 -3.51 21.09
CA LEU A 75 12.94 -3.07 20.05
C LEU A 75 12.17 -2.43 18.88
N LEU A 76 11.04 -3.03 18.47
CA LEU A 76 10.20 -2.46 17.39
C LEU A 76 9.64 -1.08 17.76
N ALA A 77 9.32 -0.84 19.01
CA ALA A 77 8.86 0.47 19.48
C ALA A 77 10.01 1.49 19.53
N ALA A 78 11.21 1.09 19.91
CA ALA A 78 12.38 1.94 20.06
C ALA A 78 13.11 2.19 18.73
N ASP A 79 13.39 1.13 17.97
CA ASP A 79 14.06 1.16 16.66
C ASP A 79 13.42 0.15 15.69
N PRO A 80 12.38 0.58 14.95
CA PRO A 80 11.68 -0.28 13.98
C PRO A 80 12.60 -0.82 12.88
N VAL A 81 13.66 -0.10 12.52
CA VAL A 81 14.57 -0.52 11.45
C VAL A 81 15.46 -1.65 11.92
N ALA A 82 16.03 -1.55 13.12
CA ALA A 82 16.84 -2.60 13.73
C ALA A 82 15.98 -3.86 13.95
N ALA A 83 14.83 -3.76 14.62
CA ALA A 83 13.95 -4.88 14.90
C ALA A 83 13.53 -5.65 13.64
N LEU A 84 13.15 -4.93 12.58
CA LEU A 84 12.78 -5.56 11.31
C LEU A 84 13.99 -6.09 10.56
N GLY A 85 15.15 -5.43 10.67
CA GLY A 85 16.40 -5.88 10.10
C GLY A 85 16.80 -7.28 10.63
N GLU A 86 16.76 -7.47 11.94
CA GLU A 86 17.04 -8.75 12.58
C GLU A 86 16.09 -9.85 12.10
N VAL A 87 14.78 -9.59 12.15
CA VAL A 87 13.78 -10.60 11.73
C VAL A 87 13.88 -10.93 10.24
N LEU A 88 14.21 -9.95 9.39
CA LEU A 88 14.30 -10.16 7.95
C LEU A 88 15.63 -10.77 7.50
N ALA A 89 16.68 -10.71 8.31
CA ALA A 89 17.98 -11.30 7.99
C ALA A 89 17.88 -12.82 7.79
N ASP A 90 17.07 -13.49 8.62
CA ASP A 90 16.88 -14.94 8.58
C ASP A 90 15.75 -15.39 7.65
N ARG A 91 15.11 -14.47 6.93
CA ARG A 91 13.96 -14.78 6.06
C ARG A 91 14.33 -14.67 4.58
N PRO A 92 13.71 -15.51 3.73
CA PRO A 92 13.94 -15.41 2.29
C PRO A 92 13.69 -13.98 1.79
N ALA A 93 14.66 -13.41 1.10
CA ALA A 93 14.49 -12.12 0.48
C ALA A 93 13.31 -12.18 -0.50
N PRO A 94 12.42 -11.15 -0.53
CA PRO A 94 11.41 -11.06 -1.57
C PRO A 94 12.08 -11.17 -2.94
N SER A 95 11.41 -11.83 -3.87
CA SER A 95 11.95 -11.92 -5.23
C SER A 95 12.13 -10.50 -5.79
N GLY A 96 13.33 -10.13 -6.21
CA GLY A 96 13.60 -8.84 -6.85
C GLY A 96 12.71 -8.57 -8.08
N ARG A 97 12.12 -9.64 -8.65
CA ARG A 97 11.15 -9.55 -9.73
C ARG A 97 9.87 -8.78 -9.36
N LEU A 98 9.40 -8.85 -8.10
CA LEU A 98 8.21 -8.09 -7.70
C LEU A 98 8.52 -6.60 -7.61
N ASP A 99 9.67 -6.23 -7.06
CA ASP A 99 10.11 -4.83 -7.00
C ASP A 99 10.35 -4.27 -8.42
N GLU A 100 10.93 -5.07 -9.30
CA GLU A 100 11.12 -4.70 -10.70
C GLU A 100 9.79 -4.56 -11.43
N ALA A 101 8.88 -5.53 -11.26
CA ALA A 101 7.53 -5.47 -11.83
C ALA A 101 6.76 -4.23 -11.36
N ALA A 102 6.85 -3.88 -10.08
CA ALA A 102 6.20 -2.70 -9.51
C ALA A 102 6.74 -1.40 -10.13
N ARG A 103 8.06 -1.32 -10.34
CA ARG A 103 8.67 -0.17 -11.03
C ARG A 103 8.25 -0.06 -12.49
N LEU A 104 8.24 -1.18 -13.22
CA LEU A 104 7.84 -1.20 -14.64
C LEU A 104 6.38 -0.81 -14.82
N LEU A 105 5.47 -1.26 -13.94
CA LEU A 105 4.05 -0.93 -14.02
C LEU A 105 3.73 0.57 -13.86
N ALA A 106 4.61 1.34 -13.28
CA ALA A 106 4.44 2.80 -13.17
C ALA A 106 4.38 3.50 -14.54
N GLY A 107 5.03 2.93 -15.57
CA GLY A 107 5.08 3.51 -16.91
C GLY A 107 4.79 2.55 -18.07
N SER A 108 4.30 1.33 -17.79
CA SER A 108 4.07 0.30 -18.80
C SER A 108 2.74 -0.42 -18.58
N THR A 109 2.22 -1.02 -19.63
CA THR A 109 1.06 -1.90 -19.55
C THR A 109 1.42 -3.24 -18.86
N ILE A 110 0.40 -4.02 -18.51
CA ILE A 110 0.59 -5.35 -17.90
C ILE A 110 1.33 -6.28 -18.89
N GLY A 111 0.94 -6.25 -20.17
CA GLY A 111 1.58 -7.07 -21.19
C GLY A 111 3.04 -6.70 -21.43
N GLU A 112 3.36 -5.41 -21.53
CA GLU A 112 4.73 -4.91 -21.65
C GLU A 112 5.58 -5.26 -20.43
N THR A 113 5.02 -5.12 -19.23
CA THR A 113 5.69 -5.51 -17.99
C THR A 113 6.00 -7.00 -17.97
N ALA A 114 5.03 -7.84 -18.34
CA ALA A 114 5.21 -9.29 -18.40
C ALA A 114 6.30 -9.67 -19.42
N SER A 115 6.28 -9.06 -20.62
CA SER A 115 7.25 -9.26 -21.67
C SER A 115 8.67 -8.87 -21.23
N ARG A 116 8.83 -7.72 -20.57
CA ARG A 116 10.14 -7.24 -20.06
C ARG A 116 10.72 -8.16 -18.98
N LEU A 117 9.86 -8.78 -18.19
CA LEU A 117 10.26 -9.72 -17.14
C LEU A 117 10.41 -11.16 -17.65
N HIS A 118 10.17 -11.39 -18.96
CA HIS A 118 10.17 -12.72 -19.57
C HIS A 118 9.26 -13.72 -18.84
N ILE A 119 8.04 -13.28 -18.47
CA ILE A 119 7.01 -14.11 -17.84
C ILE A 119 5.66 -13.88 -18.51
N GLY A 120 4.74 -14.86 -18.40
CA GLY A 120 3.36 -14.67 -18.83
C GLY A 120 2.57 -13.75 -17.87
N GLU A 121 1.53 -13.08 -18.38
CA GLU A 121 0.64 -12.20 -17.56
C GLU A 121 0.01 -12.93 -16.37
N ARG A 122 -0.34 -14.22 -16.55
CA ARG A 122 -0.85 -15.05 -15.44
C ARG A 122 0.17 -15.18 -14.29
N ARG A 123 1.47 -15.32 -14.64
CA ARG A 123 2.54 -15.39 -13.63
C ARG A 123 2.76 -14.04 -12.98
N LEU A 124 2.70 -12.96 -13.75
CA LEU A 124 2.76 -11.59 -13.23
C LEU A 124 1.60 -11.33 -12.26
N HIS A 125 0.38 -11.75 -12.62
CA HIS A 125 -0.78 -11.64 -11.74
C HIS A 125 -0.58 -12.39 -10.42
N ALA A 126 -0.11 -13.64 -10.46
CA ALA A 126 0.19 -14.42 -9.26
C ALA A 126 1.26 -13.73 -8.40
N LEU A 127 2.34 -13.24 -9.01
CA LEU A 127 3.42 -12.53 -8.33
C LEU A 127 2.90 -11.32 -7.52
N PHE A 128 2.02 -10.52 -8.11
CA PHE A 128 1.41 -9.36 -7.42
C PHE A 128 0.43 -9.78 -6.35
N THR A 129 -0.47 -10.70 -6.63
CA THR A 129 -1.49 -11.13 -5.65
C THR A 129 -0.87 -11.81 -4.44
N ASP A 130 0.18 -12.60 -4.63
CA ASP A 130 0.87 -13.28 -3.53
C ASP A 130 1.73 -12.33 -2.72
N GLY A 131 2.46 -11.43 -3.39
CA GLY A 131 3.41 -10.54 -2.73
C GLY A 131 2.82 -9.24 -2.19
N THR A 132 1.71 -8.76 -2.79
CA THR A 132 1.09 -7.48 -2.39
C THR A 132 -0.36 -7.60 -1.95
N GLY A 133 -1.06 -8.70 -2.24
CA GLY A 133 -2.50 -8.84 -2.03
C GLY A 133 -3.37 -8.17 -3.11
N LEU A 134 -2.77 -7.54 -4.12
CA LEU A 134 -3.45 -6.80 -5.17
C LEU A 134 -3.16 -7.40 -6.55
N SER A 135 -4.09 -7.24 -7.49
CA SER A 135 -3.78 -7.49 -8.91
C SER A 135 -2.84 -6.41 -9.46
N PRO A 136 -2.03 -6.70 -10.50
CA PRO A 136 -1.20 -5.69 -11.16
C PRO A 136 -1.99 -4.44 -11.57
N LYS A 137 -3.18 -4.64 -12.16
CA LYS A 137 -4.07 -3.56 -12.57
C LYS A 137 -4.49 -2.67 -11.39
N HIS A 138 -4.82 -3.29 -10.26
CA HIS A 138 -5.24 -2.53 -9.07
C HIS A 138 -4.07 -1.78 -8.45
N PHE A 139 -2.91 -2.42 -8.39
CA PHE A 139 -1.67 -1.81 -7.92
C PHE A 139 -1.32 -0.55 -8.72
N ALA A 140 -1.28 -0.65 -10.07
CA ALA A 140 -1.00 0.49 -10.94
C ALA A 140 -2.02 1.63 -10.80
N ARG A 141 -3.30 1.31 -10.59
CA ARG A 141 -4.33 2.33 -10.37
C ARG A 141 -4.14 3.09 -9.06
N ILE A 142 -3.82 2.39 -7.98
CA ILE A 142 -3.49 3.05 -6.70
C ILE A 142 -2.27 3.94 -6.87
N ASP A 143 -1.25 3.47 -7.60
CA ASP A 143 -0.01 4.22 -7.82
C ASP A 143 -0.28 5.52 -8.58
N ARG A 144 -1.10 5.50 -9.64
CA ARG A 144 -1.53 6.73 -10.34
C ARG A 144 -2.27 7.72 -9.43
N VAL A 145 -3.22 7.23 -8.61
CA VAL A 145 -3.93 8.08 -7.64
C VAL A 145 -2.96 8.70 -6.64
N ARG A 146 -1.95 7.95 -6.20
CA ARG A 146 -0.88 8.46 -5.32
C ARG A 146 -0.01 9.51 -6.00
N ALA A 147 0.26 9.35 -7.29
CA ALA A 147 0.97 10.38 -8.07
C ALA A 147 0.17 11.69 -8.13
N VAL A 148 -1.15 11.62 -8.34
CA VAL A 148 -2.03 12.81 -8.28
C VAL A 148 -2.00 13.46 -6.89
N LEU A 149 -2.03 12.66 -5.82
CA LEU A 149 -1.94 13.17 -4.44
C LEU A 149 -0.58 13.84 -4.15
N ALA A 150 0.49 13.29 -4.68
CA ALA A 150 1.85 13.84 -4.52
C ALA A 150 2.05 15.13 -5.31
N ALA A 151 1.40 15.27 -6.48
CA ALA A 151 1.43 16.49 -7.28
C ALA A 151 0.73 17.69 -6.59
N GLY A 152 -0.19 17.40 -5.67
CA GLY A 152 -0.88 18.42 -4.87
C GLY A 152 -1.89 19.22 -5.69
N THR A 153 -1.63 20.51 -5.92
CA THR A 153 -2.49 21.44 -6.67
C THR A 153 -1.79 21.96 -7.92
N GLY A 154 -2.57 22.24 -8.97
CA GLY A 154 -2.04 22.73 -10.24
C GLY A 154 -3.08 22.65 -11.35
N ARG A 155 -2.63 22.71 -12.58
CA ARG A 155 -3.51 22.45 -13.72
C ARG A 155 -3.83 20.96 -13.77
N TRP A 156 -5.08 20.61 -13.53
CA TRP A 156 -5.52 19.21 -13.44
C TRP A 156 -5.28 18.42 -14.73
N SER A 157 -5.28 19.07 -15.89
CA SER A 157 -4.90 18.46 -17.17
C SER A 157 -3.44 17.98 -17.19
N ASP A 158 -2.54 18.81 -16.67
CA ASP A 158 -1.09 18.51 -16.66
C ASP A 158 -0.79 17.42 -15.62
N ILE A 159 -1.45 17.48 -14.46
CA ILE A 159 -1.38 16.43 -13.44
C ILE A 159 -1.91 15.10 -13.99
N ALA A 160 -3.03 15.13 -14.75
CA ALA A 160 -3.57 13.92 -15.35
C ALA A 160 -2.57 13.29 -16.33
N ALA A 161 -1.99 14.09 -17.22
CA ALA A 161 -1.00 13.63 -18.18
C ALA A 161 0.25 13.04 -17.49
N SER A 162 0.80 13.75 -16.50
CA SER A 162 1.99 13.30 -15.76
C SER A 162 1.74 12.05 -14.92
N ALA A 163 0.52 11.84 -14.43
CA ALA A 163 0.11 10.65 -13.69
C ALA A 163 -0.32 9.46 -14.60
N GLY A 164 -0.19 9.59 -15.93
CA GLY A 164 -0.50 8.53 -16.88
C GLY A 164 -1.98 8.28 -17.12
N TYR A 165 -2.80 9.31 -17.00
CA TYR A 165 -4.22 9.29 -17.39
C TYR A 165 -4.40 9.76 -18.82
N TYR A 166 -5.42 9.24 -19.50
CA TYR A 166 -5.78 9.67 -20.84
C TYR A 166 -6.20 11.14 -20.87
N ASP A 167 -7.02 11.56 -19.92
CA ASP A 167 -7.51 12.94 -19.76
C ASP A 167 -7.85 13.24 -18.29
N GLN A 168 -8.18 14.51 -18.03
CA GLN A 168 -8.58 14.99 -16.70
C GLN A 168 -9.88 14.34 -16.20
N SER A 169 -10.82 14.01 -17.07
CA SER A 169 -12.11 13.41 -16.69
C SER A 169 -11.90 11.99 -16.18
N HIS A 170 -11.06 11.21 -16.89
CA HIS A 170 -10.65 9.88 -16.48
C HIS A 170 -9.93 9.92 -15.12
N MET A 171 -8.96 10.83 -14.94
CA MET A 171 -8.29 11.04 -13.66
C MET A 171 -9.29 11.38 -12.55
N THR A 172 -10.18 12.32 -12.77
CA THR A 172 -11.16 12.79 -11.78
C THR A 172 -12.09 11.66 -11.35
N GLY A 173 -12.59 10.86 -12.30
CA GLY A 173 -13.44 9.70 -12.04
C GLY A 173 -12.72 8.62 -11.24
N GLU A 174 -11.49 8.29 -11.62
CA GLU A 174 -10.69 7.30 -10.90
C GLU A 174 -10.31 7.81 -9.49
N PHE A 175 -9.84 9.04 -9.37
CA PHE A 175 -9.51 9.65 -8.08
C PHE A 175 -10.73 9.64 -7.13
N ARG A 176 -11.90 10.09 -7.61
CA ARG A 176 -13.15 10.06 -6.82
C ARG A 176 -13.51 8.65 -6.36
N ARG A 177 -13.31 7.63 -7.21
CA ARG A 177 -13.57 6.23 -6.86
C ARG A 177 -12.69 5.75 -5.71
N PHE A 178 -11.42 6.18 -5.66
CA PHE A 178 -10.46 5.78 -4.63
C PHE A 178 -10.52 6.64 -3.37
N MET A 179 -10.79 7.95 -3.54
CA MET A 179 -10.72 8.94 -2.45
C MET A 179 -12.08 9.35 -1.90
N GLY A 180 -13.18 8.99 -2.59
CA GLY A 180 -14.54 9.37 -2.23
C GLY A 180 -14.96 10.77 -2.68
N VAL A 181 -14.00 11.65 -3.02
CA VAL A 181 -14.24 13.03 -3.49
C VAL A 181 -13.34 13.34 -4.69
N PRO A 182 -13.71 14.31 -5.55
CA PRO A 182 -12.86 14.74 -6.66
C PRO A 182 -11.53 15.37 -6.19
N PRO A 183 -10.48 15.41 -7.06
CA PRO A 183 -9.17 15.99 -6.71
C PRO A 183 -9.25 17.43 -6.21
N ALA A 184 -10.01 18.29 -6.90
CA ALA A 184 -10.16 19.69 -6.51
C ALA A 184 -10.82 19.87 -5.14
N ALA A 185 -11.86 19.09 -4.85
CA ALA A 185 -12.52 19.10 -3.54
C ALA A 185 -11.56 18.58 -2.46
N PHE A 186 -10.80 17.52 -2.75
CA PHE A 186 -9.79 17.00 -1.83
C PHE A 186 -8.69 18.03 -1.53
N ALA A 187 -8.20 18.75 -2.54
CA ALA A 187 -7.21 19.81 -2.41
C ALA A 187 -7.77 21.01 -1.58
N ALA A 188 -9.06 21.29 -1.70
CA ALA A 188 -9.76 22.28 -0.87
C ALA A 188 -10.09 21.80 0.56
N GLY A 189 -9.57 20.64 0.97
CA GLY A 189 -9.77 20.12 2.33
C GLY A 189 -11.03 19.27 2.54
N VAL A 190 -11.88 19.11 1.51
CA VAL A 190 -13.08 18.26 1.63
C VAL A 190 -12.69 16.79 1.78
N ARG A 191 -13.26 16.13 2.76
CA ARG A 191 -13.07 14.70 3.05
C ARG A 191 -14.42 14.02 3.21
N PRO A 192 -14.56 12.73 2.83
CA PRO A 192 -15.70 11.93 3.24
C PRO A 192 -15.80 11.85 4.76
N ALA A 193 -17.00 11.54 5.26
CA ALA A 193 -17.20 11.33 6.68
C ALA A 193 -16.24 10.27 7.22
N ALA A 194 -15.56 10.60 8.32
CA ALA A 194 -14.68 9.66 9.00
C ALA A 194 -15.52 8.66 9.80
N THR A 195 -15.12 7.40 9.78
CA THR A 195 -15.68 6.37 10.63
C THR A 195 -14.90 6.28 11.94
N PRO A 196 -15.53 5.97 13.09
CA PRO A 196 -14.78 5.65 14.28
C PRO A 196 -13.80 4.52 14.04
N CYS A 197 -12.60 4.61 14.61
CA CYS A 197 -11.68 3.48 14.64
C CYS A 197 -12.28 2.43 15.58
N THR A 198 -13.04 1.48 15.05
CA THR A 198 -13.38 0.27 15.78
C THR A 198 -12.10 -0.58 15.86
N GLY A 199 -11.63 -0.71 17.09
CA GLY A 199 -10.36 -1.32 17.51
C GLY A 199 -10.08 -2.71 17.01
#